data_ad6cd6926bc4ca6a2844259a7e3fc8f9
#
_entry.id   ad6cd6926bc4ca6a2844259a7e3fc8f9
#
_cell.length_a   1.000
_cell.length_b   1.000
_cell.length_c   1.000
_cell.angle_alpha   90.00
_cell.angle_beta   90.00
_cell.angle_gamma   90.00
#
_symmetry.space_group_name_H-M   'P 1'
#
loop_
_entity.id
_entity.type
_entity.pdbx_description
1 polymer ?
#
loop_
_entity_poly.entity_id
_entity_poly.type
_entity_poly.pdbx_seq_one_letter_code
_entity_poly.pdbx_strand_id
1 'polypeptide(L)'
;MKNYSIGIDLGGTKILIGLVDKESGKVLNHVKKKTKKDKGPENIVRKMVDGVEELLAESGKSIAEINSIGIGSAGQIDRKNGVIIGAPNLECYDLHLKQILQEKFNIPVYVGNDVEIAVIGEQKFGAGKDCQDFVCVFVGTGIGSAIVKNGKIIYGATGTAGEIGHMIVDLNGRPCACGAHGCLEAYASRTAIETRIEGALKKGRKSCITDYLEEGKSITSSMIRKSIEREDELVTQCVTEASEYLSGGLASVINLINPKLIVLGGGLIEAVDYFYQKTIKEARAKSLPVPAEKIEFKKTVLGDYSGVI
;
A
#
# COMPACT_ATOMS: atom_id res chain seq x y z
N MET A 1 -24.64 21.11 6.69
CA MET A 1 -24.14 19.74 6.99
C MET A 1 -22.65 19.68 6.65
N LYS A 2 -21.87 18.93 7.43
CA LYS A 2 -20.43 18.75 7.14
C LYS A 2 -20.25 17.69 6.05
N ASN A 3 -20.07 18.13 4.82
CA ASN A 3 -20.06 17.23 3.64
C ASN A 3 -18.67 16.76 3.25
N TYR A 4 -17.62 17.32 3.87
CA TYR A 4 -16.24 17.04 3.52
C TYR A 4 -15.49 16.35 4.66
N SER A 5 -14.51 15.55 4.30
CA SER A 5 -13.48 15.02 5.22
C SER A 5 -12.10 15.33 4.65
N ILE A 6 -11.11 15.36 5.52
CA ILE A 6 -9.71 15.46 5.10
C ILE A 6 -9.08 14.09 5.30
N GLY A 7 -8.48 13.55 4.24
CA GLY A 7 -7.66 12.35 4.29
C GLY A 7 -6.18 12.73 4.26
N ILE A 8 -5.36 12.04 5.05
CA ILE A 8 -3.91 12.22 5.09
C ILE A 8 -3.23 10.87 4.91
N ASP A 9 -2.46 10.73 3.85
CA ASP A 9 -1.56 9.60 3.62
C ASP A 9 -0.14 10.00 4.07
N LEU A 10 0.29 9.46 5.20
CA LEU A 10 1.58 9.73 5.82
C LEU A 10 2.61 8.66 5.42
N GLY A 11 3.28 8.89 4.31
CA GLY A 11 4.39 8.05 3.85
C GLY A 11 5.76 8.54 4.30
N GLY A 12 6.76 7.66 4.21
CA GLY A 12 8.14 7.95 4.61
C GLY A 12 8.83 9.07 3.82
N THR A 13 8.35 9.38 2.61
CA THR A 13 8.94 10.38 1.71
C THR A 13 8.02 11.58 1.49
N LYS A 14 6.72 11.33 1.39
CA LYS A 14 5.69 12.34 1.09
C LYS A 14 4.52 12.21 2.06
N ILE A 15 3.87 13.32 2.33
CA ILE A 15 2.56 13.42 2.97
C ILE A 15 1.60 13.93 1.91
N LEU A 16 0.55 13.17 1.63
CA LEU A 16 -0.53 13.58 0.74
C LEU A 16 -1.75 13.94 1.60
N ILE A 17 -2.31 15.12 1.39
CA ILE A 17 -3.46 15.62 2.15
C ILE A 17 -4.54 15.95 1.14
N GLY A 18 -5.71 15.33 1.26
CA GLY A 18 -6.82 15.48 0.31
C GLY A 18 -8.11 15.96 0.96
N LEU A 19 -8.81 16.85 0.29
CA LEU A 19 -10.19 17.23 0.60
C LEU A 19 -11.12 16.27 -0.13
N VAL A 20 -11.87 15.48 0.61
CA VAL A 20 -12.70 14.39 0.09
C VAL A 20 -14.18 14.71 0.29
N ASP A 21 -14.96 14.58 -0.77
CA ASP A 21 -16.42 14.57 -0.69
C ASP A 21 -16.88 13.26 -0.06
N LYS A 22 -17.60 13.37 1.05
CA LYS A 22 -17.94 12.22 1.89
C LYS A 22 -18.91 11.24 1.23
N GLU A 23 -19.74 11.71 0.32
CA GLU A 23 -20.75 10.87 -0.34
C GLU A 23 -20.19 10.13 -1.54
N SER A 24 -19.42 10.82 -2.36
CA SER A 24 -18.86 10.27 -3.61
C SER A 24 -17.47 9.66 -3.46
N GLY A 25 -16.74 9.98 -2.40
CA GLY A 25 -15.31 9.63 -2.26
C GLY A 25 -14.39 10.43 -3.19
N LYS A 26 -14.91 11.44 -3.90
CA LYS A 26 -14.11 12.22 -4.84
C LYS A 26 -13.14 13.15 -4.09
N VAL A 27 -11.86 13.09 -4.45
CA VAL A 27 -10.86 14.07 -4.02
C VAL A 27 -11.05 15.36 -4.81
N LEU A 28 -11.45 16.42 -4.12
CA LEU A 28 -11.78 17.72 -4.72
C LEU A 28 -10.54 18.61 -4.89
N ASN A 29 -9.63 18.55 -3.94
CA ASN A 29 -8.33 19.24 -3.95
C ASN A 29 -7.33 18.45 -3.12
N HIS A 30 -6.04 18.67 -3.33
CA HIS A 30 -4.99 18.02 -2.56
C HIS A 30 -3.72 18.85 -2.46
N VAL A 31 -3.01 18.67 -1.35
CA VAL A 31 -1.69 19.26 -1.09
C VAL A 31 -0.66 18.14 -0.87
N LYS A 32 0.55 18.33 -1.40
CA LYS A 32 1.68 17.40 -1.21
C LYS A 32 2.80 18.08 -0.43
N LYS A 33 3.27 17.43 0.64
CA LYS A 33 4.43 17.88 1.41
C LYS A 33 5.52 16.80 1.39
N LYS A 34 6.80 17.21 1.50
CA LYS A 34 7.89 16.26 1.78
C LYS A 34 7.88 15.93 3.26
N THR A 35 7.92 14.66 3.62
CA THR A 35 7.91 14.20 5.01
C THR A 35 9.09 14.75 5.80
N LYS A 36 10.34 14.67 5.24
CA LYS A 36 11.59 15.10 5.91
C LYS A 36 11.70 14.50 7.32
N LYS A 37 11.64 13.17 7.39
CA LYS A 37 11.66 12.37 8.63
C LYS A 37 12.91 12.62 9.50
N ASP A 38 14.03 12.92 8.84
CA ASP A 38 15.32 13.32 9.45
C ASP A 38 15.23 14.51 10.41
N LYS A 39 14.10 15.26 10.36
CA LYS A 39 13.84 16.41 11.25
C LYS A 39 12.92 16.09 12.43
N GLY A 40 12.64 14.79 12.64
CA GLY A 40 11.89 14.28 13.77
C GLY A 40 10.36 14.38 13.65
N PRO A 41 9.63 13.74 14.60
CA PRO A 41 8.18 13.62 14.57
C PRO A 41 7.44 14.96 14.66
N GLU A 42 7.97 15.92 15.40
CA GLU A 42 7.37 17.27 15.51
C GLU A 42 7.33 17.99 14.16
N ASN A 43 8.36 17.81 13.32
CA ASN A 43 8.37 18.36 11.97
C ASN A 43 7.32 17.68 11.09
N ILE A 44 7.10 16.38 11.24
CA ILE A 44 6.06 15.64 10.50
C ILE A 44 4.68 16.21 10.88
N VAL A 45 4.39 16.35 12.18
CA VAL A 45 3.14 16.95 12.68
C VAL A 45 2.94 18.35 12.12
N ARG A 46 3.96 19.22 12.22
CA ARG A 46 3.90 20.58 11.69
C ARG A 46 3.58 20.57 10.18
N LYS A 47 4.20 19.68 9.38
CA LYS A 47 3.93 19.56 7.95
C LYS A 47 2.49 19.13 7.65
N MET A 48 1.91 18.28 8.50
CA MET A 48 0.51 17.90 8.38
C MET A 48 -0.42 19.08 8.70
N VAL A 49 -0.15 19.81 9.77
CA VAL A 49 -0.90 21.02 10.15
C VAL A 49 -0.83 22.06 9.03
N ASP A 50 0.39 22.44 8.62
CA ASP A 50 0.62 23.40 7.52
C ASP A 50 -0.13 22.97 6.23
N GLY A 51 -0.11 21.67 5.94
CA GLY A 51 -0.76 21.14 4.74
C GLY A 51 -2.29 21.14 4.83
N VAL A 52 -2.87 20.91 5.99
CA VAL A 52 -4.33 21.03 6.19
C VAL A 52 -4.76 22.49 6.08
N GLU A 53 -4.03 23.42 6.68
CA GLU A 53 -4.32 24.87 6.60
C GLU A 53 -4.22 25.37 5.14
N GLU A 54 -3.19 24.93 4.38
CA GLU A 54 -3.02 25.25 2.97
C GLU A 54 -4.16 24.68 2.11
N LEU A 55 -4.52 23.41 2.34
CA LEU A 55 -5.62 22.75 1.62
C LEU A 55 -6.95 23.50 1.81
N LEU A 56 -7.25 23.92 3.05
CA LEU A 56 -8.45 24.68 3.36
C LEU A 56 -8.45 26.04 2.66
N ALA A 57 -7.32 26.75 2.71
CA ALA A 57 -7.17 28.06 2.05
C ALA A 57 -7.35 27.96 0.52
N GLU A 58 -6.68 26.99 -0.13
CA GLU A 58 -6.79 26.78 -1.56
C GLU A 58 -8.18 26.31 -2.02
N SER A 59 -8.87 25.58 -1.15
CA SER A 59 -10.23 25.08 -1.44
C SER A 59 -11.32 26.09 -1.12
N GLY A 60 -11.01 27.23 -0.52
CA GLY A 60 -11.98 28.20 -0.03
C GLY A 60 -12.91 27.62 1.04
N LYS A 61 -12.44 26.63 1.81
CA LYS A 61 -13.20 25.93 2.85
C LYS A 61 -12.73 26.31 4.22
N SER A 62 -13.66 26.29 5.18
CA SER A 62 -13.37 26.45 6.60
C SER A 62 -13.35 25.11 7.31
N ILE A 63 -12.63 25.01 8.42
CA ILE A 63 -12.61 23.79 9.25
C ILE A 63 -14.01 23.42 9.78
N ALA A 64 -14.92 24.39 9.89
CA ALA A 64 -16.29 24.16 10.32
C ALA A 64 -17.10 23.30 9.32
N GLU A 65 -16.71 23.26 8.04
CA GLU A 65 -17.34 22.44 6.99
C GLU A 65 -16.79 21.00 6.98
N ILE A 66 -15.68 20.74 7.68
CA ILE A 66 -15.00 19.44 7.72
C ILE A 66 -15.62 18.57 8.81
N ASN A 67 -15.96 17.33 8.42
CA ASN A 67 -16.54 16.35 9.33
C ASN A 67 -15.48 15.71 10.24
N SER A 68 -14.36 15.31 9.66
CA SER A 68 -13.27 14.61 10.35
C SER A 68 -11.96 14.64 9.55
N ILE A 69 -10.86 14.34 10.22
CA ILE A 69 -9.58 14.02 9.58
C ILE A 69 -9.32 12.53 9.76
N GLY A 70 -9.06 11.81 8.64
CA GLY A 70 -8.59 10.44 8.62
C GLY A 70 -7.11 10.39 8.24
N ILE A 71 -6.31 9.57 8.90
CA ILE A 71 -4.86 9.48 8.68
C ILE A 71 -4.48 8.03 8.49
N GLY A 72 -3.92 7.70 7.32
CA GLY A 72 -3.22 6.46 7.04
C GLY A 72 -1.73 6.63 7.29
N SER A 73 -1.14 5.82 8.14
CA SER A 73 0.29 5.85 8.44
C SER A 73 0.90 4.47 8.37
N ALA A 74 2.09 4.37 7.79
CA ALA A 74 2.88 3.17 7.89
C ALA A 74 3.24 2.86 9.35
N GLY A 75 3.38 1.58 9.69
CA GLY A 75 3.78 1.12 11.01
C GLY A 75 2.65 0.55 11.87
N GLN A 76 2.97 0.31 13.13
CA GLN A 76 2.06 -0.22 14.14
C GLN A 76 1.24 0.91 14.77
N ILE A 77 -0.10 0.79 14.73
CA ILE A 77 -1.02 1.84 15.16
C ILE A 77 -1.93 1.33 16.27
N ASP A 78 -1.97 2.04 17.40
CA ASP A 78 -3.09 1.96 18.35
C ASP A 78 -4.27 2.76 17.79
N ARG A 79 -5.19 2.10 17.11
CA ARG A 79 -6.34 2.74 16.45
C ARG A 79 -7.29 3.39 17.44
N LYS A 80 -7.43 2.83 18.64
CA LYS A 80 -8.35 3.32 19.68
C LYS A 80 -7.89 4.70 20.15
N ASN A 81 -6.63 4.81 20.49
CA ASN A 81 -6.05 6.04 21.03
C ASN A 81 -5.46 6.94 19.91
N GLY A 82 -5.30 6.41 18.69
CA GLY A 82 -4.73 7.12 17.54
C GLY A 82 -3.25 7.45 17.72
N VAL A 83 -2.50 6.46 18.24
CA VAL A 83 -1.06 6.57 18.50
C VAL A 83 -0.28 5.75 17.49
N ILE A 84 0.73 6.32 16.88
CA ILE A 84 1.74 5.56 16.15
C ILE A 84 2.69 4.95 17.18
N ILE A 85 2.50 3.65 17.47
CA ILE A 85 3.34 2.91 18.44
C ILE A 85 4.77 2.83 17.92
N GLY A 86 4.93 2.50 16.64
CA GLY A 86 6.23 2.41 16.00
C GLY A 86 6.12 2.43 14.48
N ALA A 87 6.84 3.34 13.86
CA ALA A 87 6.95 3.47 12.41
C ALA A 87 8.42 3.71 12.02
N PRO A 88 9.22 2.65 11.85
CA PRO A 88 10.65 2.77 11.51
C PRO A 88 10.91 3.59 10.25
N ASN A 89 10.05 3.45 9.24
CA ASN A 89 10.14 4.21 7.99
C ASN A 89 9.94 5.73 8.17
N LEU A 90 9.32 6.15 9.27
CA LEU A 90 9.07 7.54 9.64
C LEU A 90 10.00 8.01 10.77
N GLU A 91 10.76 7.09 11.38
CA GLU A 91 11.56 7.34 12.59
C GLU A 91 10.69 7.89 13.74
N CYS A 92 9.42 7.43 13.80
CA CYS A 92 8.44 7.85 14.78
C CYS A 92 8.09 6.72 15.74
N TYR A 93 8.07 7.03 17.02
CA TYR A 93 7.70 6.12 18.10
C TYR A 93 6.86 6.87 19.12
N ASP A 94 5.83 6.21 19.64
CA ASP A 94 4.89 6.75 20.64
C ASP A 94 4.33 8.14 20.29
N LEU A 95 3.95 8.35 19.02
CA LEU A 95 3.42 9.63 18.56
C LEU A 95 1.90 9.67 18.71
N HIS A 96 1.39 10.48 19.64
CA HIS A 96 -0.04 10.68 19.95
C HIS A 96 -0.74 11.58 18.93
N LEU A 97 -0.76 11.14 17.68
CA LEU A 97 -1.14 11.94 16.51
C LEU A 97 -2.60 12.41 16.55
N LYS A 98 -3.52 11.53 16.99
CA LYS A 98 -4.94 11.87 17.14
C LYS A 98 -5.13 13.02 18.11
N GLN A 99 -4.53 12.95 19.29
CA GLN A 99 -4.66 13.97 20.32
C GLN A 99 -4.17 15.32 19.80
N ILE A 100 -2.95 15.36 19.25
CA ILE A 100 -2.31 16.59 18.77
C ILE A 100 -3.17 17.31 17.72
N LEU A 101 -3.64 16.55 16.70
CA LEU A 101 -4.42 17.17 15.63
C LEU A 101 -5.87 17.48 16.06
N GLN A 102 -6.44 16.70 16.98
CA GLN A 102 -7.75 16.96 17.51
C GLN A 102 -7.77 18.23 18.39
N GLU A 103 -6.74 18.45 19.19
CA GLU A 103 -6.55 19.70 19.95
C GLU A 103 -6.36 20.90 19.01
N LYS A 104 -5.58 20.75 17.93
CA LYS A 104 -5.31 21.83 16.97
C LYS A 104 -6.54 22.26 16.18
N PHE A 105 -7.33 21.29 15.66
CA PHE A 105 -8.42 21.58 14.72
C PHE A 105 -9.81 21.51 15.35
N ASN A 106 -9.94 20.99 16.56
CA ASN A 106 -11.22 20.81 17.28
C ASN A 106 -12.29 20.04 16.49
N ILE A 107 -11.87 19.01 15.74
CA ILE A 107 -12.74 18.07 15.01
C ILE A 107 -12.28 16.63 15.24
N PRO A 108 -13.14 15.62 15.00
CA PRO A 108 -12.76 14.21 15.15
C PRO A 108 -11.57 13.83 14.27
N VAL A 109 -10.59 13.11 14.84
CA VAL A 109 -9.40 12.59 14.14
C VAL A 109 -9.33 11.09 14.33
N TYR A 110 -9.08 10.36 13.24
CA TYR A 110 -8.92 8.92 13.21
C TYR A 110 -7.57 8.56 12.59
N VAL A 111 -6.88 7.58 13.19
CA VAL A 111 -5.57 7.12 12.71
C VAL A 111 -5.63 5.62 12.51
N GLY A 112 -5.17 5.14 11.36
CA GLY A 112 -5.07 3.73 11.02
C GLY A 112 -3.80 3.42 10.27
N ASN A 113 -3.56 2.13 10.01
CA ASN A 113 -2.49 1.73 9.13
C ASN A 113 -2.81 2.16 7.67
N ASP A 114 -1.80 2.53 6.88
CA ASP A 114 -1.94 3.02 5.51
C ASP A 114 -2.64 2.03 4.58
N VAL A 115 -2.28 0.75 4.67
CA VAL A 115 -2.91 -0.33 3.89
C VAL A 115 -4.38 -0.51 4.29
N GLU A 116 -4.68 -0.49 5.58
CA GLU A 116 -6.06 -0.63 6.08
C GLU A 116 -6.96 0.51 5.60
N ILE A 117 -6.47 1.75 5.67
CA ILE A 117 -7.21 2.92 5.18
C ILE A 117 -7.46 2.80 3.68
N ALA A 118 -6.46 2.39 2.89
CA ALA A 118 -6.63 2.15 1.46
C ALA A 118 -7.69 1.05 1.19
N VAL A 119 -7.73 -0.01 2.00
CA VAL A 119 -8.74 -1.08 1.87
C VAL A 119 -10.13 -0.58 2.23
N ILE A 120 -10.28 0.27 3.25
CA ILE A 120 -11.56 0.91 3.58
C ILE A 120 -12.05 1.78 2.42
N GLY A 121 -11.14 2.54 1.80
CA GLY A 121 -11.43 3.32 0.59
C GLY A 121 -11.93 2.44 -0.56
N GLU A 122 -11.18 1.38 -0.90
CA GLU A 122 -11.57 0.42 -1.94
C GLU A 122 -12.88 -0.30 -1.62
N GLN A 123 -13.16 -0.60 -0.36
CA GLN A 123 -14.43 -1.19 0.08
C GLN A 123 -15.61 -0.24 -0.14
N LYS A 124 -15.42 1.04 0.14
CA LYS A 124 -16.52 2.00 0.11
C LYS A 124 -16.75 2.59 -1.28
N PHE A 125 -15.68 2.91 -2.00
CA PHE A 125 -15.73 3.68 -3.24
C PHE A 125 -15.03 3.01 -4.42
N GLY A 126 -14.32 1.91 -4.21
CA GLY A 126 -13.44 1.30 -5.18
C GLY A 126 -13.83 -0.10 -5.60
N ALA A 127 -12.82 -0.91 -5.93
CA ALA A 127 -12.96 -2.26 -6.49
C ALA A 127 -13.64 -3.26 -5.55
N GLY A 128 -13.58 -3.03 -4.23
CA GLY A 128 -14.24 -3.83 -3.20
C GLY A 128 -15.69 -3.42 -2.90
N LYS A 129 -16.21 -2.38 -3.56
CA LYS A 129 -17.58 -1.94 -3.39
C LYS A 129 -18.55 -3.09 -3.67
N ASP A 130 -19.57 -3.23 -2.83
CA ASP A 130 -20.58 -4.29 -2.90
C ASP A 130 -20.06 -5.72 -2.66
N CYS A 131 -18.77 -5.88 -2.27
CA CYS A 131 -18.19 -7.14 -1.87
C CYS A 131 -17.90 -7.17 -0.36
N GLN A 132 -18.49 -8.13 0.36
CA GLN A 132 -18.31 -8.25 1.81
C GLN A 132 -17.14 -9.17 2.20
N ASP A 133 -16.69 -10.01 1.27
CA ASP A 133 -15.66 -11.02 1.51
C ASP A 133 -14.55 -10.88 0.44
N PHE A 134 -13.53 -10.11 0.73
CA PHE A 134 -12.42 -9.90 -0.18
C PHE A 134 -11.07 -9.73 0.55
N VAL A 135 -10.01 -9.93 -0.19
CA VAL A 135 -8.64 -9.65 0.26
C VAL A 135 -8.06 -8.58 -0.65
N CYS A 136 -7.47 -7.56 -0.06
CA CYS A 136 -6.74 -6.55 -0.80
C CYS A 136 -5.24 -6.72 -0.56
N VAL A 137 -4.45 -6.69 -1.64
CA VAL A 137 -2.99 -6.85 -1.59
C VAL A 137 -2.35 -5.75 -2.42
N PHE A 138 -1.52 -4.95 -1.78
CA PHE A 138 -0.74 -3.88 -2.42
C PHE A 138 0.70 -4.32 -2.60
N VAL A 139 1.17 -4.34 -3.85
CA VAL A 139 2.54 -4.70 -4.21
C VAL A 139 3.28 -3.46 -4.69
N GLY A 140 4.15 -2.97 -3.83
CA GLY A 140 5.00 -1.80 -4.06
C GLY A 140 6.44 -2.07 -3.60
N THR A 141 7.02 -1.16 -2.84
CA THR A 141 8.33 -1.35 -2.19
C THR A 141 8.33 -2.61 -1.33
N GLY A 142 7.23 -2.85 -0.60
CA GLY A 142 6.90 -4.08 0.12
C GLY A 142 5.60 -4.69 -0.36
N ILE A 143 5.03 -5.61 0.42
CA ILE A 143 3.72 -6.22 0.21
C ILE A 143 2.87 -6.01 1.45
N GLY A 144 1.89 -5.11 1.35
CA GLY A 144 0.89 -4.90 2.40
C GLY A 144 -0.47 -5.49 2.01
N SER A 145 -1.28 -5.85 2.99
CA SER A 145 -2.58 -6.47 2.71
C SER A 145 -3.55 -6.34 3.88
N ALA A 146 -4.84 -6.45 3.58
CA ALA A 146 -5.87 -6.61 4.60
C ALA A 146 -6.98 -7.54 4.10
N ILE A 147 -7.63 -8.21 5.05
CA ILE A 147 -8.71 -9.17 4.82
C ILE A 147 -10.02 -8.54 5.27
N VAL A 148 -11.00 -8.51 4.39
CA VAL A 148 -12.37 -8.09 4.70
C VAL A 148 -13.27 -9.32 4.73
N LYS A 149 -13.99 -9.53 5.82
CA LYS A 149 -14.95 -10.61 6.01
C LYS A 149 -16.26 -10.07 6.58
N ASN A 150 -17.38 -10.42 5.96
CA ASN A 150 -18.70 -9.89 6.33
C ASN A 150 -18.70 -8.33 6.39
N GLY A 151 -18.04 -7.69 5.43
CA GLY A 151 -17.94 -6.23 5.35
C GLY A 151 -17.06 -5.56 6.40
N LYS A 152 -16.29 -6.32 7.18
CA LYS A 152 -15.40 -5.79 8.24
C LYS A 152 -13.96 -6.26 8.03
N ILE A 153 -13.01 -5.37 8.27
CA ILE A 153 -11.60 -5.75 8.29
C ILE A 153 -11.35 -6.71 9.46
N ILE A 154 -10.62 -7.78 9.19
CA ILE A 154 -10.13 -8.69 10.22
C ILE A 154 -8.85 -8.10 10.80
N TYR A 155 -8.90 -7.66 12.03
CA TYR A 155 -7.75 -7.10 12.75
C TYR A 155 -6.94 -8.15 13.53
N GLY A 156 -7.55 -9.30 13.84
CA GLY A 156 -6.93 -10.28 14.72
C GLY A 156 -6.82 -9.82 16.17
N ALA A 157 -6.20 -10.64 17.01
CA ALA A 157 -6.11 -10.40 18.45
C ALA A 157 -5.23 -9.18 18.81
N THR A 158 -4.18 -8.93 18.02
CA THR A 158 -3.20 -7.86 18.25
C THR A 158 -3.37 -6.67 17.31
N GLY A 159 -4.33 -6.73 16.39
CA GLY A 159 -4.55 -5.70 15.40
C GLY A 159 -3.62 -5.77 14.17
N THR A 160 -2.93 -6.88 13.95
CA THR A 160 -1.94 -7.05 12.86
C THR A 160 -2.26 -8.24 11.95
N ALA A 161 -3.53 -8.63 11.83
CA ALA A 161 -3.91 -9.70 10.92
C ALA A 161 -3.83 -9.25 9.46
N GLY A 162 -3.62 -10.22 8.57
CA GLY A 162 -3.59 -9.94 7.13
C GLY A 162 -2.20 -9.66 6.57
N GLU A 163 -1.13 -9.87 7.32
CA GLU A 163 0.26 -9.67 6.91
C GLU A 163 0.72 -10.73 5.89
N ILE A 164 0.07 -10.77 4.71
CA ILE A 164 0.32 -11.77 3.65
C ILE A 164 1.76 -11.67 3.13
N GLY A 165 2.34 -10.47 3.08
CA GLY A 165 3.72 -10.25 2.69
C GLY A 165 4.74 -10.99 3.56
N HIS A 166 4.37 -11.31 4.81
CA HIS A 166 5.24 -12.02 5.76
C HIS A 166 4.93 -13.52 5.89
N MET A 167 4.04 -14.07 5.06
CA MET A 167 3.89 -15.52 4.94
C MET A 167 5.20 -16.14 4.45
N ILE A 168 5.66 -17.20 5.13
CA ILE A 168 6.85 -17.95 4.73
C ILE A 168 6.52 -18.81 3.51
N VAL A 169 7.12 -18.51 2.38
CA VAL A 169 6.96 -19.24 1.10
C VAL A 169 8.19 -20.09 0.76
N ASP A 170 9.27 -19.92 1.50
CA ASP A 170 10.51 -20.69 1.37
C ASP A 170 11.20 -20.78 2.75
N LEU A 171 11.21 -21.97 3.37
CA LEU A 171 11.68 -22.17 4.75
C LEU A 171 13.13 -21.73 4.99
N ASN A 172 14.00 -21.92 4.02
CA ASN A 172 15.43 -21.56 4.09
C ASN A 172 15.77 -20.41 3.14
N GLY A 173 14.77 -19.57 2.87
CA GLY A 173 14.84 -18.58 1.81
C GLY A 173 15.52 -17.28 2.17
N ARG A 174 15.26 -16.27 1.35
CA ARG A 174 15.87 -14.93 1.43
C ARG A 174 15.56 -14.24 2.75
N PRO A 175 16.53 -13.45 3.30
CA PRO A 175 16.23 -12.62 4.46
C PRO A 175 15.16 -11.58 4.10
N CYS A 176 14.28 -11.29 5.06
CA CYS A 176 13.27 -10.26 5.00
C CYS A 176 13.60 -9.12 5.95
N ALA A 177 13.21 -7.91 5.61
CA ALA A 177 13.39 -6.73 6.46
C ALA A 177 12.73 -6.84 7.84
N CYS A 178 11.73 -7.73 7.99
CA CYS A 178 11.09 -8.03 9.28
C CYS A 178 11.96 -8.86 10.24
N GLY A 179 13.14 -9.32 9.82
CA GLY A 179 14.05 -10.17 10.57
C GLY A 179 13.87 -11.68 10.37
N ALA A 180 12.79 -12.10 9.70
CA ALA A 180 12.57 -13.51 9.33
C ALA A 180 13.22 -13.85 7.97
N HIS A 181 13.16 -15.13 7.59
CA HIS A 181 13.61 -15.61 6.29
C HIS A 181 12.44 -16.21 5.52
N GLY A 182 12.48 -16.09 4.18
CA GLY A 182 11.53 -16.74 3.29
C GLY A 182 10.17 -16.08 3.17
N CYS A 183 9.98 -14.86 3.67
CA CYS A 183 8.73 -14.11 3.50
C CYS A 183 8.42 -13.85 2.03
N LEU A 184 7.15 -13.89 1.66
CA LEU A 184 6.66 -13.60 0.30
C LEU A 184 7.19 -12.26 -0.23
N GLU A 185 7.23 -11.24 0.62
CA GLU A 185 7.75 -9.92 0.30
C GLU A 185 9.19 -9.93 -0.22
N ALA A 186 10.05 -10.79 0.36
CA ALA A 186 11.45 -10.93 -0.05
C ALA A 186 11.63 -11.53 -1.46
N TYR A 187 10.55 -12.00 -2.07
CA TYR A 187 10.53 -12.58 -3.43
C TYR A 187 9.72 -11.77 -4.42
N ALA A 188 8.59 -11.19 -3.99
CA ALA A 188 7.58 -10.69 -4.89
C ALA A 188 7.35 -9.17 -4.82
N SER A 189 8.01 -8.45 -3.90
CA SER A 189 7.96 -6.99 -3.86
C SER A 189 8.81 -6.34 -4.97
N ARG A 190 8.58 -5.05 -5.25
CA ARG A 190 9.43 -4.29 -6.16
C ARG A 190 10.89 -4.28 -5.70
N THR A 191 11.12 -4.09 -4.39
CA THR A 191 12.48 -4.13 -3.81
C THR A 191 13.15 -5.49 -4.03
N ALA A 192 12.41 -6.59 -3.95
CA ALA A 192 12.94 -7.92 -4.23
C ALA A 192 13.37 -8.06 -5.71
N ILE A 193 12.57 -7.56 -6.64
CA ILE A 193 12.90 -7.55 -8.07
C ILE A 193 14.13 -6.67 -8.32
N GLU A 194 14.17 -5.46 -7.77
CA GLU A 194 15.29 -4.51 -7.84
C GLU A 194 16.60 -5.17 -7.37
N THR A 195 16.62 -5.75 -6.17
CA THR A 195 17.79 -6.43 -5.61
C THR A 195 18.30 -7.55 -6.53
N ARG A 196 17.40 -8.29 -7.15
CA ARG A 196 17.77 -9.35 -8.10
C ARG A 196 18.38 -8.82 -9.39
N ILE A 197 17.79 -7.78 -9.97
CA ILE A 197 18.29 -7.13 -11.18
C ILE A 197 19.69 -6.56 -10.88
N GLU A 198 19.86 -5.81 -9.80
CA GLU A 198 21.15 -5.24 -9.41
C GLU A 198 22.21 -6.32 -9.17
N GLY A 199 21.84 -7.42 -8.48
CA GLY A 199 22.73 -8.54 -8.26
C GLY A 199 23.18 -9.22 -9.55
N ALA A 200 22.30 -9.32 -10.56
CA ALA A 200 22.64 -9.86 -11.87
C ALA A 200 23.53 -8.90 -12.70
N LEU A 201 23.24 -7.61 -12.66
CA LEU A 201 24.09 -6.59 -13.32
C LEU A 201 25.52 -6.58 -12.73
N LYS A 202 25.65 -6.64 -11.40
CA LYS A 202 26.96 -6.77 -10.71
C LYS A 202 27.75 -8.03 -11.12
N LYS A 203 27.05 -9.09 -11.55
CA LYS A 203 27.65 -10.33 -12.09
C LYS A 203 27.91 -10.24 -13.60
N GLY A 204 27.75 -9.08 -14.21
CA GLY A 204 28.06 -8.83 -15.63
C GLY A 204 26.93 -9.19 -16.60
N ARG A 205 25.71 -9.51 -16.12
CA ARG A 205 24.56 -9.69 -17.04
C ARG A 205 24.20 -8.36 -17.70
N LYS A 206 23.92 -8.40 -18.99
CA LYS A 206 23.46 -7.21 -19.75
C LYS A 206 21.94 -7.04 -19.60
N SER A 207 21.50 -5.80 -19.56
CA SER A 207 20.09 -5.43 -19.54
C SER A 207 19.92 -4.01 -20.04
N CYS A 208 18.87 -3.74 -20.80
CA CYS A 208 18.54 -2.39 -21.24
C CYS A 208 18.02 -1.50 -20.10
N ILE A 209 17.76 -2.05 -18.91
CA ILE A 209 17.37 -1.27 -17.73
C ILE A 209 18.45 -0.26 -17.35
N THR A 210 19.72 -0.56 -17.67
CA THR A 210 20.86 0.33 -17.42
C THR A 210 20.72 1.67 -18.13
N ASP A 211 19.98 1.74 -19.26
CA ASP A 211 19.72 2.97 -19.99
C ASP A 211 18.84 3.97 -19.20
N TYR A 212 18.16 3.46 -18.17
CA TYR A 212 17.24 4.24 -17.32
C TYR A 212 17.78 4.52 -15.92
N LEU A 213 18.91 3.89 -15.55
CA LEU A 213 19.47 4.05 -14.21
C LEU A 213 20.14 5.42 -14.09
N GLU A 214 19.83 6.09 -12.99
CA GLU A 214 20.52 7.30 -12.55
C GLU A 214 21.29 6.96 -11.27
N GLU A 215 22.50 7.55 -11.14
CA GLU A 215 23.35 7.30 -9.98
C GLU A 215 22.63 7.60 -8.67
N GLY A 216 22.65 6.65 -7.74
CA GLY A 216 22.02 6.76 -6.42
C GLY A 216 20.47 6.65 -6.43
N LYS A 217 19.84 6.34 -7.57
CA LYS A 217 18.38 6.14 -7.63
C LYS A 217 18.01 4.67 -7.75
N SER A 218 16.92 4.30 -7.08
CA SER A 218 16.34 2.96 -7.11
C SER A 218 15.66 2.64 -8.45
N ILE A 219 15.59 1.36 -8.79
CA ILE A 219 14.80 0.87 -9.93
C ILE A 219 13.31 1.08 -9.65
N THR A 220 12.63 1.78 -10.54
CA THR A 220 11.20 2.07 -10.43
C THR A 220 10.35 1.05 -11.21
N SER A 221 9.06 0.93 -10.85
CA SER A 221 8.11 0.10 -11.62
C SER A 221 8.00 0.54 -13.09
N SER A 222 8.16 1.84 -13.38
CA SER A 222 8.18 2.36 -14.75
C SER A 222 9.40 1.89 -15.55
N MET A 223 10.58 1.81 -14.92
CA MET A 223 11.78 1.28 -15.57
C MET A 223 11.64 -0.21 -15.87
N ILE A 224 11.08 -0.99 -14.92
CA ILE A 224 10.77 -2.40 -15.11
C ILE A 224 9.83 -2.58 -16.30
N ARG A 225 8.72 -1.82 -16.35
CA ARG A 225 7.77 -1.86 -17.47
C ARG A 225 8.45 -1.58 -18.81
N LYS A 226 9.19 -0.47 -18.92
CA LYS A 226 9.88 -0.09 -20.15
C LYS A 226 10.89 -1.14 -20.62
N SER A 227 11.56 -1.83 -19.68
CA SER A 227 12.51 -2.89 -20.02
C SER A 227 11.78 -4.14 -20.56
N ILE A 228 10.64 -4.50 -19.97
CA ILE A 228 9.81 -5.62 -20.50
C ILE A 228 9.27 -5.28 -21.89
N GLU A 229 8.81 -4.05 -22.13
CA GLU A 229 8.36 -3.57 -23.45
C GLU A 229 9.48 -3.64 -24.52
N ARG A 230 10.75 -3.63 -24.09
CA ARG A 230 11.93 -3.82 -24.95
C ARG A 230 12.43 -5.28 -24.97
N GLU A 231 11.63 -6.22 -24.49
CA GLU A 231 11.92 -7.65 -24.46
C GLU A 231 13.22 -8.00 -23.68
N ASP A 232 13.50 -7.27 -22.60
CA ASP A 232 14.67 -7.49 -21.76
C ASP A 232 14.55 -8.83 -21.01
N GLU A 233 15.42 -9.78 -21.34
CA GLU A 233 15.39 -11.12 -20.77
C GLU A 233 15.64 -11.15 -19.28
N LEU A 234 16.59 -10.32 -18.75
CA LEU A 234 16.93 -10.29 -17.34
C LEU A 234 15.74 -9.78 -16.51
N VAL A 235 15.18 -8.64 -16.92
CA VAL A 235 14.07 -8.04 -16.20
C VAL A 235 12.84 -8.92 -16.27
N THR A 236 12.53 -9.48 -17.44
CA THR A 236 11.42 -10.41 -17.64
C THR A 236 11.57 -11.65 -16.76
N GLN A 237 12.77 -12.22 -16.65
CA GLN A 237 13.05 -13.38 -15.78
C GLN A 237 12.81 -13.01 -14.30
N CYS A 238 13.31 -11.86 -13.84
CA CYS A 238 13.14 -11.44 -12.45
C CYS A 238 11.66 -11.18 -12.10
N VAL A 239 10.91 -10.58 -13.01
CA VAL A 239 9.47 -10.31 -12.84
C VAL A 239 8.65 -11.60 -12.91
N THR A 240 9.03 -12.54 -13.78
CA THR A 240 8.41 -13.86 -13.88
C THR A 240 8.53 -14.61 -12.56
N GLU A 241 9.73 -14.70 -12.00
CA GLU A 241 9.94 -15.36 -10.71
C GLU A 241 9.14 -14.70 -9.59
N ALA A 242 9.14 -13.35 -9.52
CA ALA A 242 8.36 -12.62 -8.53
C ALA A 242 6.85 -12.91 -8.66
N SER A 243 6.32 -13.02 -9.89
CA SER A 243 4.92 -13.38 -10.12
C SER A 243 4.60 -14.84 -9.73
N GLU A 244 5.54 -15.75 -9.86
CA GLU A 244 5.41 -17.14 -9.42
C GLU A 244 5.29 -17.26 -7.90
N TYR A 245 6.11 -16.50 -7.15
CA TYR A 245 5.99 -16.44 -5.69
C TYR A 245 4.69 -15.77 -5.25
N LEU A 246 4.34 -14.63 -5.84
CA LEU A 246 3.09 -13.94 -5.49
C LEU A 246 1.89 -14.83 -5.76
N SER A 247 1.87 -15.51 -6.91
CA SER A 247 0.77 -16.43 -7.26
C SER A 247 0.65 -17.61 -6.29
N GLY A 248 1.77 -18.14 -5.79
CA GLY A 248 1.78 -19.18 -4.76
C GLY A 248 1.21 -18.68 -3.43
N GLY A 249 1.63 -17.49 -3.02
CA GLY A 249 1.07 -16.83 -1.83
C GLY A 249 -0.43 -16.57 -1.96
N LEU A 250 -0.87 -16.03 -3.10
CA LEU A 250 -2.31 -15.80 -3.36
C LEU A 250 -3.11 -17.10 -3.41
N ALA A 251 -2.57 -18.18 -4.00
CA ALA A 251 -3.23 -19.49 -4.00
C ALA A 251 -3.43 -20.02 -2.57
N SER A 252 -2.44 -19.83 -1.67
CA SER A 252 -2.56 -20.19 -0.27
C SER A 252 -3.66 -19.37 0.42
N VAL A 253 -3.75 -18.07 0.14
CA VAL A 253 -4.82 -17.20 0.64
C VAL A 253 -6.19 -17.62 0.10
N ILE A 254 -6.30 -17.94 -1.19
CA ILE A 254 -7.53 -18.41 -1.81
C ILE A 254 -7.99 -19.69 -1.13
N ASN A 255 -7.10 -20.66 -0.93
CA ASN A 255 -7.44 -21.94 -0.31
C ASN A 255 -7.78 -21.82 1.18
N LEU A 256 -7.15 -20.89 1.91
CA LEU A 256 -7.33 -20.72 3.36
C LEU A 256 -8.54 -19.85 3.71
N ILE A 257 -8.67 -18.70 3.05
CA ILE A 257 -9.69 -17.69 3.36
C ILE A 257 -10.95 -17.88 2.52
N ASN A 258 -10.79 -18.42 1.30
CA ASN A 258 -11.84 -18.57 0.29
C ASN A 258 -12.64 -17.27 0.07
N PRO A 259 -11.96 -16.17 -0.30
CA PRO A 259 -12.62 -14.90 -0.53
C PRO A 259 -13.39 -14.94 -1.87
N LYS A 260 -14.38 -14.06 -2.01
CA LYS A 260 -15.07 -13.87 -3.29
C LYS A 260 -14.20 -13.10 -4.30
N LEU A 261 -13.38 -12.16 -3.82
CA LEU A 261 -12.61 -11.24 -4.63
C LEU A 261 -11.22 -11.05 -4.04
N ILE A 262 -10.20 -10.98 -4.90
CA ILE A 262 -8.89 -10.42 -4.58
C ILE A 262 -8.72 -9.10 -5.33
N VAL A 263 -8.49 -8.02 -4.60
CA VAL A 263 -8.14 -6.71 -5.16
C VAL A 263 -6.62 -6.57 -5.09
N LEU A 264 -5.99 -6.33 -6.23
CA LEU A 264 -4.55 -6.14 -6.35
C LEU A 264 -4.26 -4.67 -6.69
N GLY A 265 -3.35 -4.07 -5.94
CA GLY A 265 -2.94 -2.68 -6.13
C GLY A 265 -1.47 -2.46 -5.89
N GLY A 266 -1.09 -1.20 -5.85
CA GLY A 266 0.29 -0.76 -5.67
C GLY A 266 1.06 -0.59 -6.96
N GLY A 267 2.11 0.22 -6.89
CA GLY A 267 2.80 0.72 -8.07
C GLY A 267 3.41 -0.34 -9.00
N LEU A 268 3.66 -1.57 -8.51
CA LEU A 268 4.13 -2.66 -9.38
C LEU A 268 2.97 -3.26 -10.18
N ILE A 269 1.82 -3.50 -9.53
CA ILE A 269 0.60 -4.03 -10.17
C ILE A 269 0.06 -3.04 -11.22
N GLU A 270 0.08 -1.75 -10.89
CA GLU A 270 -0.44 -0.71 -11.77
C GLU A 270 0.43 -0.49 -13.01
N ALA A 271 1.75 -0.49 -12.81
CA ALA A 271 2.68 -0.17 -13.89
C ALA A 271 3.03 -1.37 -14.78
N VAL A 272 3.05 -2.60 -14.27
CA VAL A 272 3.59 -3.78 -14.96
C VAL A 272 2.47 -4.79 -15.21
N ASP A 273 1.73 -4.62 -16.31
CA ASP A 273 0.59 -5.50 -16.64
C ASP A 273 1.00 -6.97 -16.80
N TYR A 274 2.18 -7.23 -17.37
CA TYR A 274 2.74 -8.58 -17.44
C TYR A 274 2.79 -9.28 -16.07
N PHE A 275 3.26 -8.57 -15.02
CA PHE A 275 3.29 -9.09 -13.66
C PHE A 275 1.90 -9.42 -13.15
N TYR A 276 0.93 -8.51 -13.33
CA TYR A 276 -0.45 -8.71 -12.93
C TYR A 276 -1.09 -9.92 -13.61
N GLN A 277 -1.04 -9.98 -14.95
CA GLN A 277 -1.69 -11.03 -15.73
C GLN A 277 -1.11 -12.43 -15.42
N LYS A 278 0.23 -12.51 -15.34
CA LYS A 278 0.90 -13.75 -14.97
C LYS A 278 0.53 -14.20 -13.57
N THR A 279 0.53 -13.29 -12.61
CA THR A 279 0.17 -13.57 -11.21
C THR A 279 -1.25 -14.15 -11.09
N ILE A 280 -2.26 -13.50 -11.68
CA ILE A 280 -3.65 -13.97 -11.55
C ILE A 280 -3.89 -15.30 -12.27
N LYS A 281 -3.27 -15.49 -13.43
CA LYS A 281 -3.35 -16.76 -14.18
C LYS A 281 -2.80 -17.93 -13.35
N GLU A 282 -1.62 -17.76 -12.80
CA GLU A 282 -0.96 -18.80 -12.02
C GLU A 282 -1.58 -19.00 -10.63
N ALA A 283 -2.09 -17.95 -9.99
CA ALA A 283 -2.80 -18.08 -8.72
C ALA A 283 -4.03 -18.97 -8.87
N ARG A 284 -4.80 -18.80 -9.95
CA ARG A 284 -5.91 -19.72 -10.27
C ARG A 284 -5.43 -21.15 -10.48
N ALA A 285 -4.38 -21.35 -11.29
CA ALA A 285 -3.86 -22.67 -11.62
C ALA A 285 -3.30 -23.43 -10.39
N LYS A 286 -2.78 -22.69 -9.40
CA LYS A 286 -2.23 -23.25 -8.16
C LYS A 286 -3.27 -23.44 -7.05
N SER A 287 -4.48 -22.90 -7.20
CA SER A 287 -5.56 -23.03 -6.23
C SER A 287 -6.36 -24.31 -6.41
N LEU A 288 -7.07 -24.74 -5.35
CA LEU A 288 -8.02 -25.83 -5.46
C LEU A 288 -9.12 -25.52 -6.49
N PRO A 289 -9.65 -26.51 -7.21
CA PRO A 289 -10.56 -26.28 -8.35
C PRO A 289 -11.77 -25.41 -8.03
N VAL A 290 -12.49 -25.69 -6.96
CA VAL A 290 -13.73 -24.99 -6.61
C VAL A 290 -13.49 -23.50 -6.27
N PRO A 291 -12.52 -23.13 -5.40
CA PRO A 291 -12.16 -21.71 -5.20
C PRO A 291 -11.63 -21.05 -6.49
N ALA A 292 -10.78 -21.74 -7.25
CA ALA A 292 -10.16 -21.21 -8.46
C ALA A 292 -11.17 -20.80 -9.54
N GLU A 293 -12.27 -21.55 -9.66
CA GLU A 293 -13.35 -21.27 -10.61
C GLU A 293 -14.10 -19.99 -10.25
N LYS A 294 -14.32 -19.76 -8.95
CA LYS A 294 -15.22 -18.69 -8.45
C LYS A 294 -14.53 -17.38 -8.04
N ILE A 295 -13.21 -17.44 -7.80
CA ILE A 295 -12.47 -16.24 -7.37
C ILE A 295 -12.46 -15.17 -8.45
N GLU A 296 -12.77 -13.94 -8.07
CA GLU A 296 -12.61 -12.77 -8.93
C GLU A 296 -11.29 -12.06 -8.63
N PHE A 297 -10.69 -11.42 -9.63
CA PHE A 297 -9.54 -10.54 -9.48
C PHE A 297 -9.85 -9.19 -10.08
N LYS A 298 -9.54 -8.12 -9.35
CA LYS A 298 -9.64 -6.74 -9.82
C LYS A 298 -8.38 -5.96 -9.45
N LYS A 299 -8.05 -4.96 -10.24
CA LYS A 299 -7.06 -3.94 -9.81
C LYS A 299 -7.77 -2.91 -8.92
N THR A 300 -7.02 -2.27 -8.02
CA THR A 300 -7.48 -1.05 -7.31
C THR A 300 -7.90 0.01 -8.32
N VAL A 301 -8.88 0.84 -7.95
CA VAL A 301 -9.40 1.90 -8.82
C VAL A 301 -9.23 3.30 -8.25
N LEU A 302 -8.85 3.42 -6.97
CA LEU A 302 -8.65 4.71 -6.32
C LEU A 302 -7.25 5.30 -6.56
N GLY A 303 -6.32 4.50 -7.13
CA GLY A 303 -4.99 4.93 -7.54
C GLY A 303 -4.19 5.58 -6.41
N ASP A 304 -3.49 6.67 -6.74
CA ASP A 304 -2.65 7.44 -5.80
C ASP A 304 -3.42 8.05 -4.62
N TYR A 305 -4.75 8.06 -4.65
CA TYR A 305 -5.60 8.65 -3.63
C TYR A 305 -6.20 7.62 -2.65
N SER A 306 -5.90 6.33 -2.82
CA SER A 306 -6.43 5.28 -1.95
C SER A 306 -6.14 5.51 -0.46
N GLY A 307 -4.99 6.11 -0.12
CA GLY A 307 -4.62 6.45 1.25
C GLY A 307 -5.25 7.73 1.82
N VAL A 308 -6.00 8.51 1.01
CA VAL A 308 -6.68 9.75 1.47
C VAL A 308 -8.20 9.67 1.35
N ILE A 309 -8.76 8.70 0.64
CA ILE A 309 -10.21 8.44 0.52
C ILE A 309 -10.69 7.54 1.65
#